data_941eccf0f51c97bfa9b4100e19c5eecd
#
_entry.id   941eccf0f51c97bfa9b4100e19c5eecd
#
_cell.length_a   1.000
_cell.length_b   1.000
_cell.length_c   1.000
_cell.angle_alpha   90.00
_cell.angle_beta   90.00
_cell.angle_gamma   90.00
#
_symmetry.space_group_name_H-M   'P 1'
#
loop_
_entity.id
_entity.type
_entity.pdbx_description
1 polymer ?
#
loop_
_entity_poly.entity_id
_entity_poly.type
_entity_poly.pdbx_seq_one_letter_code
_entity_poly.pdbx_strand_id
1 'polypeptide(L)'
;MGEFSGFALVPEQGAIPQKGQLDPDMQRRIEAMAARIDLSDNAAVMGFGARAQKEMGAFSDIALQQMLRQDIKPLESVMQTLAEQIKACSFTAQAKGLFRWVFGGAAPLAEVQAAYEKAIPKINACADEMTDRRVALMRDSALLDRLYERNEGLYRELCSLIVVGDEAVAQARARGENPQNVARMERRVQDLRVTQVASTQLAAQIRAVQASDETTCSRLQAARDVRRGARELAEQTKAYAAADADSDRQRAQQTAESLLAELADIEQSLSEQEKIRRAEQSAERGV
;
A
#
# COMPACT_ATOMS: atom_id res chain seq x y z
N MET A 1 -27.81 -25.14 3.71
CA MET A 1 -26.45 -24.96 3.18
C MET A 1 -25.66 -23.95 4.00
N GLY A 2 -25.53 -24.17 5.30
CA GLY A 2 -24.85 -23.29 6.27
C GLY A 2 -23.82 -24.02 7.12
N GLU A 3 -23.39 -25.24 6.73
CA GLU A 3 -22.66 -26.15 7.61
C GLU A 3 -21.13 -25.94 7.62
N PHE A 4 -20.59 -25.05 6.78
CA PHE A 4 -19.14 -24.82 6.71
C PHE A 4 -18.66 -23.56 7.42
N SER A 5 -19.57 -22.70 7.89
CA SER A 5 -19.21 -21.50 8.64
C SER A 5 -18.79 -21.86 10.06
N GLY A 6 -17.50 -21.82 10.31
CA GLY A 6 -16.88 -22.15 11.61
C GLY A 6 -15.86 -23.28 11.55
N PHE A 7 -15.66 -23.87 10.41
CA PHE A 7 -14.63 -24.87 10.17
C PHE A 7 -13.35 -24.17 9.69
N ALA A 8 -12.58 -23.65 10.62
CA ALA A 8 -11.30 -23.06 10.30
C ALA A 8 -10.21 -24.12 10.45
N LEU A 9 -9.85 -24.75 9.35
CA LEU A 9 -8.50 -25.28 9.21
C LEU A 9 -7.58 -24.08 9.20
N VAL A 10 -6.72 -23.95 10.17
CA VAL A 10 -5.73 -22.87 10.25
C VAL A 10 -4.43 -23.39 9.64
N PRO A 11 -4.18 -23.24 8.34
CA PRO A 11 -2.82 -23.25 7.87
C PRO A 11 -2.28 -21.83 8.08
N GLU A 12 -1.12 -21.72 8.66
CA GLU A 12 -0.25 -20.58 8.42
C GLU A 12 -0.10 -20.46 6.90
N GLN A 13 -0.04 -19.23 6.39
CA GLN A 13 0.01 -18.94 4.96
C GLN A 13 0.98 -19.86 4.21
N GLY A 14 0.50 -20.60 3.23
CA GLY A 14 1.35 -21.30 2.27
C GLY A 14 0.92 -22.68 1.82
N ALA A 15 0.61 -23.61 2.67
CA ALA A 15 0.28 -24.98 2.29
C ALA A 15 -1.06 -25.42 2.85
N ILE A 16 -1.93 -25.95 1.99
CA ILE A 16 -3.16 -26.64 2.45
C ILE A 16 -2.71 -27.87 3.21
N PRO A 17 -3.07 -28.04 4.50
CA PRO A 17 -2.64 -29.20 5.27
C PRO A 17 -3.24 -30.47 4.67
N GLN A 18 -2.43 -31.51 4.58
CA GLN A 18 -2.94 -32.83 4.26
C GLN A 18 -3.77 -33.36 5.44
N LYS A 19 -4.84 -34.11 5.19
CA LYS A 19 -5.70 -34.67 6.25
C LYS A 19 -4.91 -35.34 7.37
N GLY A 20 -3.87 -36.11 7.06
CA GLY A 20 -3.04 -36.80 8.03
C GLY A 20 -2.20 -35.90 8.97
N GLN A 21 -2.12 -34.59 8.66
CA GLN A 21 -1.43 -33.60 9.50
C GLN A 21 -2.37 -32.91 10.51
N LEU A 22 -3.68 -33.18 10.39
CA LEU A 22 -4.70 -32.60 11.26
C LEU A 22 -4.92 -33.47 12.50
N ASP A 23 -5.47 -32.88 13.56
CA ASP A 23 -5.85 -33.63 14.73
C ASP A 23 -6.95 -34.69 14.42
N PRO A 24 -7.06 -35.78 15.21
CA PRO A 24 -7.99 -36.88 14.93
C PRO A 24 -9.47 -36.45 14.93
N ASP A 25 -9.85 -35.44 15.70
CA ASP A 25 -11.23 -34.96 15.72
C ASP A 25 -11.55 -34.19 14.43
N MET A 26 -10.60 -33.40 13.96
CA MET A 26 -10.70 -32.70 12.69
C MET A 26 -10.79 -33.68 11.51
N GLN A 27 -9.95 -34.74 11.52
CA GLN A 27 -9.99 -35.77 10.50
C GLN A 27 -11.37 -36.42 10.43
N ARG A 28 -11.95 -36.82 11.59
CA ARG A 28 -13.30 -37.41 11.68
C ARG A 28 -14.39 -36.47 11.14
N ARG A 29 -14.28 -35.18 11.44
CA ARG A 29 -15.23 -34.17 10.91
C ARG A 29 -15.14 -34.05 9.40
N ILE A 30 -13.93 -33.99 8.84
CA ILE A 30 -13.71 -33.98 7.39
C ILE A 30 -14.33 -35.23 6.72
N GLU A 31 -14.06 -36.38 7.27
CA GLU A 31 -14.61 -37.66 6.77
C GLU A 31 -16.15 -37.65 6.76
N ALA A 32 -16.75 -37.21 7.86
CA ALA A 32 -18.20 -37.12 7.96
C ALA A 32 -18.80 -36.08 7.00
N MET A 33 -18.12 -34.97 6.74
CA MET A 33 -18.57 -33.97 5.80
C MET A 33 -18.42 -34.46 4.34
N ALA A 34 -17.29 -35.09 4.03
CA ALA A 34 -17.04 -35.69 2.71
C ALA A 34 -18.07 -36.78 2.36
N ALA A 35 -18.43 -37.63 3.33
CA ALA A 35 -19.41 -38.69 3.14
C ALA A 35 -20.83 -38.20 2.80
N ARG A 36 -21.16 -36.93 3.05
CA ARG A 36 -22.44 -36.31 2.73
C ARG A 36 -22.52 -35.77 1.30
N ILE A 37 -21.42 -35.74 0.58
CA ILE A 37 -21.37 -35.24 -0.79
C ILE A 37 -21.74 -36.38 -1.73
N ASP A 38 -22.90 -36.26 -2.39
CA ASP A 38 -23.30 -37.20 -3.44
C ASP A 38 -22.66 -36.81 -4.78
N LEU A 39 -21.65 -37.58 -5.20
CA LEU A 39 -20.95 -37.34 -6.46
C LEU A 39 -21.82 -37.70 -7.69
N SER A 40 -22.90 -38.44 -7.51
CA SER A 40 -23.87 -38.76 -8.59
C SER A 40 -24.76 -37.55 -8.91
N ASP A 41 -25.01 -36.69 -7.94
CA ASP A 41 -25.75 -35.43 -8.11
C ASP A 41 -24.84 -34.35 -8.72
N ASN A 42 -25.04 -34.08 -10.01
CA ASN A 42 -24.28 -33.05 -10.73
C ASN A 42 -24.49 -31.65 -10.15
N ALA A 43 -25.69 -31.35 -9.65
CA ALA A 43 -25.96 -30.04 -9.05
C ALA A 43 -25.22 -29.87 -7.71
N ALA A 44 -25.15 -30.93 -6.90
CA ALA A 44 -24.39 -30.94 -5.66
C ALA A 44 -22.88 -30.71 -5.91
N VAL A 45 -22.30 -31.42 -6.90
CA VAL A 45 -20.88 -31.25 -7.27
C VAL A 45 -20.60 -29.85 -7.81
N MET A 46 -21.41 -29.35 -8.72
CA MET A 46 -21.24 -27.99 -9.27
C MET A 46 -21.46 -26.89 -8.22
N GLY A 47 -22.34 -27.12 -7.27
CA GLY A 47 -22.60 -26.21 -6.15
C GLY A 47 -21.56 -26.26 -5.05
N PHE A 48 -20.70 -27.28 -5.01
CA PHE A 48 -19.69 -27.42 -3.96
C PHE A 48 -18.69 -26.26 -3.99
N GLY A 49 -18.64 -25.48 -2.93
CA GLY A 49 -17.76 -24.30 -2.82
C GLY A 49 -18.10 -23.12 -3.72
N ALA A 50 -19.22 -23.19 -4.51
CA ALA A 50 -19.58 -22.09 -5.42
C ALA A 50 -19.84 -20.76 -4.70
N ARG A 51 -20.38 -20.82 -3.47
CA ARG A 51 -20.58 -19.63 -2.65
C ARG A 51 -19.24 -18.98 -2.28
N ALA A 52 -18.28 -19.75 -1.77
CA ALA A 52 -16.97 -19.25 -1.39
C ALA A 52 -16.22 -18.62 -2.57
N GLN A 53 -16.29 -19.23 -3.76
CA GLN A 53 -15.72 -18.65 -4.98
C GLN A 53 -16.39 -17.32 -5.36
N LYS A 54 -17.71 -17.26 -5.32
CA LYS A 54 -18.46 -16.03 -5.62
C LYS A 54 -18.14 -14.92 -4.63
N GLU A 55 -18.09 -15.25 -3.34
CA GLU A 55 -17.73 -14.29 -2.28
C GLU A 55 -16.28 -13.80 -2.45
N MET A 56 -15.35 -14.70 -2.80
CA MET A 56 -13.95 -14.33 -3.06
C MET A 56 -13.82 -13.43 -4.29
N GLY A 57 -14.53 -13.71 -5.39
CA GLY A 57 -14.52 -12.85 -6.58
C GLY A 57 -15.04 -11.45 -6.27
N ALA A 58 -16.21 -11.34 -5.64
CA ALA A 58 -16.78 -10.04 -5.25
C ALA A 58 -15.89 -9.28 -4.26
N PHE A 59 -15.22 -9.98 -3.35
CA PHE A 59 -14.28 -9.41 -2.42
C PHE A 59 -13.03 -8.90 -3.13
N SER A 60 -12.48 -9.66 -4.08
CA SER A 60 -11.31 -9.27 -4.86
C SER A 60 -11.54 -7.95 -5.61
N ASP A 61 -12.72 -7.80 -6.25
CA ASP A 61 -13.09 -6.57 -6.96
C ASP A 61 -13.09 -5.36 -6.00
N ILE A 62 -13.64 -5.52 -4.79
CA ILE A 62 -13.67 -4.46 -3.78
C ILE A 62 -12.25 -4.11 -3.31
N ALA A 63 -11.43 -5.12 -3.03
CA ALA A 63 -10.07 -4.92 -2.56
C ALA A 63 -9.20 -4.22 -3.61
N LEU A 64 -9.28 -4.65 -4.87
CA LEU A 64 -8.58 -4.03 -5.98
C LEU A 64 -9.01 -2.56 -6.17
N GLN A 65 -10.32 -2.28 -6.17
CA GLN A 65 -10.81 -0.91 -6.26
C GLN A 65 -10.30 -0.03 -5.12
N GLN A 66 -10.20 -0.56 -3.90
CA GLN A 66 -9.68 0.20 -2.77
C GLN A 66 -8.18 0.48 -2.90
N MET A 67 -7.39 -0.50 -3.33
CA MET A 67 -5.96 -0.33 -3.58
C MET A 67 -5.67 0.68 -4.71
N LEU A 68 -6.56 0.77 -5.72
CA LEU A 68 -6.44 1.69 -6.85
C LEU A 68 -6.83 3.14 -6.52
N ARG A 69 -7.56 3.40 -5.42
CA ARG A 69 -8.07 4.74 -5.07
C ARG A 69 -6.99 5.74 -4.68
N GLN A 70 -5.80 5.27 -4.31
CA GLN A 70 -4.75 6.15 -3.80
C GLN A 70 -3.98 6.78 -4.96
N ASP A 71 -4.14 8.10 -5.13
CA ASP A 71 -3.38 8.91 -6.08
C ASP A 71 -2.30 9.71 -5.33
N ILE A 72 -1.02 9.44 -5.63
CA ILE A 72 0.15 10.13 -5.04
C ILE A 72 0.51 11.40 -5.84
N LYS A 73 0.01 11.57 -7.07
CA LYS A 73 0.34 12.71 -7.94
C LYS A 73 0.15 14.08 -7.30
N PRO A 74 -0.93 14.34 -6.51
CA PRO A 74 -1.06 15.63 -5.84
C PRO A 74 0.09 15.91 -4.88
N LEU A 75 0.73 14.88 -4.33
CA LEU A 75 1.86 15.01 -3.43
C LEU A 75 3.11 15.54 -4.13
N GLU A 76 3.40 15.08 -5.35
CA GLU A 76 4.53 15.55 -6.16
C GLU A 76 4.42 17.07 -6.39
N SER A 77 3.23 17.58 -6.72
CA SER A 77 3.02 19.01 -6.94
C SER A 77 3.23 19.84 -5.67
N VAL A 78 2.85 19.31 -4.52
CA VAL A 78 3.07 19.97 -3.21
C VAL A 78 4.56 20.01 -2.88
N MET A 79 5.30 18.92 -3.12
CA MET A 79 6.73 18.85 -2.91
C MET A 79 7.50 19.79 -3.84
N GLN A 80 7.14 19.85 -5.12
CA GLN A 80 7.71 20.79 -6.08
C GLN A 80 7.46 22.24 -5.65
N THR A 81 6.24 22.57 -5.24
CA THR A 81 5.91 23.91 -4.73
C THR A 81 6.76 24.27 -3.52
N LEU A 82 6.94 23.32 -2.57
CA LEU A 82 7.79 23.54 -1.40
C LEU A 82 9.25 23.79 -1.81
N ALA A 83 9.80 23.00 -2.73
CA ALA A 83 11.15 23.16 -3.25
C ALA A 83 11.33 24.54 -3.94
N GLU A 84 10.36 24.96 -4.75
CA GLU A 84 10.39 26.27 -5.41
C GLU A 84 10.40 27.43 -4.40
N GLN A 85 9.59 27.33 -3.33
CA GLN A 85 9.56 28.36 -2.29
C GLN A 85 10.90 28.44 -1.53
N ILE A 86 11.53 27.31 -1.22
CA ILE A 86 12.85 27.27 -0.56
C ILE A 86 13.93 27.84 -1.49
N LYS A 87 13.93 27.46 -2.80
CA LYS A 87 14.85 28.02 -3.80
C LYS A 87 14.70 29.53 -3.97
N ALA A 88 13.47 30.03 -3.98
CA ALA A 88 13.20 31.47 -4.09
C ALA A 88 13.76 32.27 -2.90
N CYS A 89 13.95 31.61 -1.76
CA CYS A 89 14.49 32.19 -0.54
C CYS A 89 16.02 31.99 -0.39
N SER A 90 16.69 31.35 -1.36
CA SER A 90 18.12 31.08 -1.25
C SER A 90 18.96 32.32 -1.59
N PHE A 91 20.09 32.52 -0.87
CA PHE A 91 21.04 33.58 -1.15
C PHE A 91 21.76 33.45 -2.50
N THR A 92 21.64 32.28 -3.16
CA THR A 92 22.14 32.03 -4.52
C THR A 92 21.21 32.55 -5.60
N ALA A 93 19.99 33.00 -5.28
CA ALA A 93 19.13 33.68 -6.23
C ALA A 93 19.89 34.85 -6.83
N GLN A 94 20.31 34.73 -8.10
CA GLN A 94 21.10 35.75 -8.78
C GLN A 94 20.28 37.06 -8.81
N ALA A 95 20.82 38.11 -8.22
CA ALA A 95 20.24 39.43 -8.34
C ALA A 95 20.06 39.79 -9.82
N LYS A 96 18.81 40.06 -10.24
CA LYS A 96 18.48 40.41 -11.62
C LYS A 96 18.80 41.88 -11.88
N GLY A 97 19.54 42.16 -12.96
CA GLY A 97 19.77 43.53 -13.42
C GLY A 97 20.99 44.22 -12.85
N LEU A 98 20.92 45.57 -12.70
CA LEU A 98 22.03 46.45 -12.26
C LEU A 98 22.62 46.12 -10.88
N PHE A 99 21.85 45.49 -9.99
CA PHE A 99 22.28 45.08 -8.66
C PHE A 99 23.35 44.00 -8.64
N ARG A 100 23.41 43.14 -9.69
CA ARG A 100 24.46 42.11 -9.82
C ARG A 100 25.86 42.68 -9.87
N TRP A 101 26.01 43.85 -10.43
CA TRP A 101 27.32 44.53 -10.55
C TRP A 101 27.79 45.17 -9.25
N VAL A 102 26.84 45.63 -8.42
CA VAL A 102 27.15 46.34 -7.16
C VAL A 102 27.39 45.36 -6.00
N PHE A 103 26.71 44.21 -5.96
CA PHE A 103 26.74 43.28 -4.81
C PHE A 103 27.41 41.91 -5.12
N GLY A 104 28.27 41.86 -6.14
CA GLY A 104 29.03 40.61 -6.41
C GLY A 104 28.22 39.39 -6.72
N GLY A 105 26.93 39.53 -7.16
CA GLY A 105 26.05 38.45 -7.55
C GLY A 105 25.17 37.86 -6.44
N ALA A 106 25.35 38.26 -5.18
CA ALA A 106 24.46 37.88 -4.08
C ALA A 106 23.24 38.80 -3.98
N ALA A 107 22.09 38.25 -3.66
CA ALA A 107 20.90 39.06 -3.41
C ALA A 107 21.06 39.91 -2.13
N PRO A 108 20.60 41.17 -2.13
CA PRO A 108 20.55 41.94 -0.90
C PRO A 108 19.73 41.24 0.18
N LEU A 109 20.19 41.32 1.43
CA LEU A 109 19.55 40.63 2.56
C LEU A 109 18.05 40.99 2.70
N ALA A 110 17.71 42.26 2.45
CA ALA A 110 16.32 42.73 2.46
C ALA A 110 15.42 42.04 1.41
N GLU A 111 15.96 41.70 0.23
CA GLU A 111 15.21 40.97 -0.81
C GLU A 111 14.98 39.51 -0.41
N VAL A 112 16.00 38.87 0.20
CA VAL A 112 15.87 37.49 0.73
C VAL A 112 14.85 37.48 1.85
N GLN A 113 14.85 38.42 2.77
CA GLN A 113 13.87 38.55 3.84
C GLN A 113 12.44 38.72 3.28
N ALA A 114 12.24 39.60 2.29
CA ALA A 114 10.96 39.80 1.65
C ALA A 114 10.49 38.55 0.88
N ALA A 115 11.40 37.76 0.31
CA ALA A 115 11.10 36.47 -0.32
C ALA A 115 10.62 35.46 0.72
N TYR A 116 11.26 35.35 1.88
CA TYR A 116 10.81 34.46 2.98
C TYR A 116 9.43 34.86 3.49
N GLU A 117 9.15 36.13 3.71
CA GLU A 117 7.85 36.61 4.17
C GLU A 117 6.73 36.20 3.22
N LYS A 118 6.99 36.18 1.92
CA LYS A 118 6.05 35.70 0.89
C LYS A 118 5.97 34.18 0.82
N ALA A 119 7.08 33.48 1.10
CA ALA A 119 7.16 32.02 0.99
C ALA A 119 6.54 31.30 2.21
N ILE A 120 6.68 31.84 3.42
CA ILE A 120 6.20 31.21 4.67
C ILE A 120 4.72 30.78 4.60
N PRO A 121 3.76 31.61 4.16
CA PRO A 121 2.37 31.18 4.05
C PRO A 121 2.19 29.98 3.12
N LYS A 122 2.91 29.95 2.00
CA LYS A 122 2.87 28.84 1.03
C LYS A 122 3.51 27.57 1.58
N ILE A 123 4.66 27.70 2.25
CA ILE A 123 5.33 26.59 2.95
C ILE A 123 4.40 25.98 4.00
N ASN A 124 3.65 26.82 4.73
CA ASN A 124 2.67 26.34 5.71
C ASN A 124 1.51 25.60 5.03
N ALA A 125 0.94 26.14 3.96
CA ALA A 125 -0.14 25.51 3.21
C ALA A 125 0.29 24.12 2.65
N CYS A 126 1.50 24.02 2.10
CA CYS A 126 2.06 22.73 1.68
C CYS A 126 2.11 21.71 2.83
N ALA A 127 2.50 22.16 4.01
CA ALA A 127 2.61 21.27 5.16
C ALA A 127 1.26 20.83 5.74
N ASP A 128 0.27 21.69 5.67
CA ASP A 128 -1.09 21.35 6.08
C ASP A 128 -1.64 20.30 5.10
N GLU A 129 -1.45 20.46 3.81
CA GLU A 129 -1.84 19.46 2.81
C GLU A 129 -1.09 18.14 2.99
N MET A 130 0.21 18.13 3.27
CA MET A 130 0.98 16.93 3.60
C MET A 130 0.41 16.22 4.84
N THR A 131 -0.03 16.98 5.84
CA THR A 131 -0.64 16.43 7.05
C THR A 131 -1.97 15.77 6.74
N ASP A 132 -2.83 16.39 5.94
CA ASP A 132 -4.12 15.85 5.54
C ASP A 132 -3.94 14.57 4.70
N ARG A 133 -2.97 14.56 3.78
CA ARG A 133 -2.61 13.37 2.99
C ARG A 133 -2.12 12.22 3.88
N ARG A 134 -1.27 12.51 4.86
CA ARG A 134 -0.81 11.50 5.81
C ARG A 134 -1.97 10.89 6.60
N VAL A 135 -2.90 11.72 7.07
CA VAL A 135 -4.10 11.24 7.78
C VAL A 135 -4.97 10.35 6.87
N ALA A 136 -5.13 10.73 5.60
CA ALA A 136 -5.84 9.92 4.62
C ALA A 136 -5.17 8.56 4.41
N LEU A 137 -3.85 8.52 4.19
CA LEU A 137 -3.09 7.27 4.06
C LEU A 137 -3.20 6.36 5.29
N MET A 138 -3.17 6.92 6.49
CA MET A 138 -3.35 6.14 7.73
C MET A 138 -4.74 5.51 7.82
N ARG A 139 -5.79 6.22 7.37
CA ARG A 139 -7.16 5.67 7.30
C ARG A 139 -7.27 4.57 6.27
N ASP A 140 -6.65 4.74 5.12
CA ASP A 140 -6.63 3.75 4.04
C ASP A 140 -5.86 2.49 4.46
N SER A 141 -4.74 2.65 5.16
CA SER A 141 -3.98 1.52 5.73
C SER A 141 -4.83 0.70 6.71
N ALA A 142 -5.59 1.36 7.60
CA ALA A 142 -6.50 0.67 8.51
C ALA A 142 -7.65 -0.05 7.78
N LEU A 143 -8.08 0.45 6.62
CA LEU A 143 -9.05 -0.25 5.77
C LEU A 143 -8.42 -1.46 5.09
N LEU A 144 -7.18 -1.35 4.61
CA LEU A 144 -6.43 -2.47 4.03
C LEU A 144 -6.20 -3.60 5.05
N ASP A 145 -6.00 -3.30 6.34
CA ASP A 145 -5.93 -4.32 7.40
C ASP A 145 -7.24 -5.13 7.49
N ARG A 146 -8.39 -4.46 7.46
CA ARG A 146 -9.70 -5.15 7.46
C ARG A 146 -9.91 -6.00 6.20
N LEU A 147 -9.44 -5.52 5.05
CA LEU A 147 -9.49 -6.30 3.81
C LEU A 147 -8.59 -7.51 3.90
N TYR A 148 -7.40 -7.37 4.47
CA TYR A 148 -6.51 -8.50 4.71
C TYR A 148 -7.13 -9.56 5.63
N GLU A 149 -7.70 -9.16 6.77
CA GLU A 149 -8.39 -10.06 7.70
C GLU A 149 -9.57 -10.78 7.02
N ARG A 150 -10.34 -10.05 6.19
CA ARG A 150 -11.44 -10.65 5.43
C ARG A 150 -10.93 -11.67 4.42
N ASN A 151 -9.85 -11.35 3.70
CA ASN A 151 -9.20 -12.29 2.78
C ASN A 151 -8.74 -13.55 3.48
N GLU A 152 -8.15 -13.45 4.67
CA GLU A 152 -7.76 -14.61 5.48
C GLU A 152 -8.95 -15.49 5.83
N GLY A 153 -10.09 -14.90 6.20
CA GLY A 153 -11.32 -15.64 6.47
C GLY A 153 -11.78 -16.48 5.27
N LEU A 154 -11.83 -15.86 4.09
CA LEU A 154 -12.20 -16.51 2.84
C LEU A 154 -11.18 -17.59 2.41
N TYR A 155 -9.89 -17.32 2.59
CA TYR A 155 -8.82 -18.27 2.35
C TYR A 155 -8.99 -19.54 3.20
N ARG A 156 -9.26 -19.40 4.51
CA ARG A 156 -9.48 -20.53 5.42
C ARG A 156 -10.71 -21.35 5.03
N GLU A 157 -11.78 -20.68 4.58
CA GLU A 157 -12.97 -21.38 4.07
C GLU A 157 -12.65 -22.20 2.82
N LEU A 158 -11.91 -21.61 1.85
CA LEU A 158 -11.46 -22.30 0.65
C LEU A 158 -10.58 -23.51 0.97
N CYS A 159 -9.60 -23.36 1.87
CA CYS A 159 -8.74 -24.46 2.31
C CYS A 159 -9.56 -25.61 2.92
N SER A 160 -10.54 -25.29 3.75
CA SER A 160 -11.42 -26.28 4.38
C SER A 160 -12.24 -27.05 3.33
N LEU A 161 -12.81 -26.33 2.35
CA LEU A 161 -13.54 -26.94 1.23
C LEU A 161 -12.65 -27.84 0.37
N ILE A 162 -11.43 -27.43 0.09
CA ILE A 162 -10.47 -28.22 -0.69
C ILE A 162 -10.16 -29.55 0.02
N VAL A 163 -9.86 -29.51 1.33
CA VAL A 163 -9.57 -30.76 2.08
C VAL A 163 -10.77 -31.68 2.16
N VAL A 164 -11.98 -31.16 2.36
CA VAL A 164 -13.20 -31.94 2.34
C VAL A 164 -13.46 -32.52 0.95
N GLY A 165 -13.22 -31.76 -0.11
CA GLY A 165 -13.38 -32.21 -1.49
C GLY A 165 -12.39 -33.32 -1.87
N ASP A 166 -11.11 -33.17 -1.46
CA ASP A 166 -10.10 -34.23 -1.65
C ASP A 166 -10.48 -35.52 -0.94
N GLU A 167 -10.99 -35.42 0.28
CA GLU A 167 -11.46 -36.58 1.04
C GLU A 167 -12.69 -37.25 0.36
N ALA A 168 -13.64 -36.44 -0.16
CA ALA A 168 -14.79 -36.98 -0.89
C ALA A 168 -14.36 -37.77 -2.15
N VAL A 169 -13.38 -37.25 -2.87
CA VAL A 169 -12.75 -37.93 -4.02
C VAL A 169 -12.11 -39.24 -3.57
N ALA A 170 -11.34 -39.23 -2.48
CA ALA A 170 -10.66 -40.42 -1.95
C ALA A 170 -11.67 -41.50 -1.53
N GLN A 171 -12.73 -41.13 -0.81
CA GLN A 171 -13.79 -42.04 -0.40
C GLN A 171 -14.57 -42.62 -1.60
N ALA A 172 -14.89 -41.80 -2.59
CA ALA A 172 -15.58 -42.24 -3.80
C ALA A 172 -14.75 -43.26 -4.61
N ARG A 173 -13.45 -43.04 -4.73
CA ARG A 173 -12.52 -43.99 -5.33
C ARG A 173 -12.46 -45.30 -4.56
N ALA A 174 -12.39 -45.25 -3.24
CA ALA A 174 -12.37 -46.44 -2.40
C ALA A 174 -13.67 -47.25 -2.50
N ARG A 175 -14.83 -46.60 -2.73
CA ARG A 175 -16.11 -47.24 -2.94
C ARG A 175 -16.34 -47.74 -4.39
N GLY A 176 -15.41 -47.45 -5.30
CA GLY A 176 -15.53 -47.83 -6.71
C GLY A 176 -16.63 -47.09 -7.47
N GLU A 177 -16.89 -45.84 -7.09
CA GLU A 177 -17.89 -45.00 -7.75
C GLU A 177 -17.55 -44.71 -9.21
N ASN A 178 -18.52 -44.25 -9.97
CA ASN A 178 -18.35 -43.97 -11.40
C ASN A 178 -17.19 -42.99 -11.63
N PRO A 179 -16.15 -43.36 -12.42
CA PRO A 179 -14.97 -42.54 -12.66
C PRO A 179 -15.28 -41.13 -13.21
N GLN A 180 -16.37 -40.99 -13.97
CA GLN A 180 -16.78 -39.66 -14.48
C GLN A 180 -17.28 -38.73 -13.39
N ASN A 181 -17.94 -39.25 -12.36
CA ASN A 181 -18.40 -38.49 -11.20
C ASN A 181 -17.19 -38.03 -10.37
N VAL A 182 -16.27 -38.96 -10.12
CA VAL A 182 -15.00 -38.65 -9.43
C VAL A 182 -14.21 -37.56 -10.15
N ALA A 183 -14.03 -37.69 -11.47
CA ALA A 183 -13.32 -36.71 -12.29
C ALA A 183 -13.99 -35.32 -12.30
N ARG A 184 -15.32 -35.25 -12.17
CA ARG A 184 -16.03 -33.95 -12.04
C ARG A 184 -15.72 -33.31 -10.70
N MET A 185 -15.75 -34.06 -9.62
CA MET A 185 -15.42 -33.56 -8.30
C MET A 185 -13.95 -33.09 -8.22
N GLU A 186 -13.04 -33.84 -8.79
CA GLU A 186 -11.61 -33.44 -8.88
C GLU A 186 -11.44 -32.11 -9.60
N ARG A 187 -12.08 -31.93 -10.75
CA ARG A 187 -12.05 -30.64 -11.45
C ARG A 187 -12.61 -29.52 -10.57
N ARG A 188 -13.71 -29.78 -9.87
CA ARG A 188 -14.31 -28.80 -8.96
C ARG A 188 -13.37 -28.40 -7.82
N VAL A 189 -12.67 -29.36 -7.22
CA VAL A 189 -11.64 -29.10 -6.21
C VAL A 189 -10.48 -28.30 -6.81
N GLN A 190 -10.07 -28.63 -8.03
CA GLN A 190 -9.02 -27.86 -8.72
C GLN A 190 -9.43 -26.41 -8.98
N ASP A 191 -10.69 -26.13 -9.33
CA ASP A 191 -11.19 -24.76 -9.46
C ASP A 191 -11.12 -24.00 -8.12
N LEU A 192 -11.39 -24.67 -6.99
CA LEU A 192 -11.24 -24.07 -5.66
C LEU A 192 -9.77 -23.78 -5.34
N ARG A 193 -8.83 -24.64 -5.76
CA ARG A 193 -7.37 -24.40 -5.59
C ARG A 193 -6.91 -23.17 -6.38
N VAL A 194 -7.40 -22.98 -7.60
CA VAL A 194 -7.10 -21.77 -8.40
C VAL A 194 -7.59 -20.52 -7.64
N THR A 195 -8.80 -20.57 -7.09
CA THR A 195 -9.34 -19.45 -6.30
C THR A 195 -8.53 -19.20 -5.02
N GLN A 196 -8.05 -20.26 -4.36
CA GLN A 196 -7.21 -20.16 -3.17
C GLN A 196 -5.85 -19.50 -3.50
N VAL A 197 -5.23 -19.85 -4.63
CA VAL A 197 -3.98 -19.19 -5.10
C VAL A 197 -4.22 -17.71 -5.36
N ALA A 198 -5.33 -17.34 -6.01
CA ALA A 198 -5.69 -15.94 -6.23
C ALA A 198 -5.87 -15.18 -4.90
N SER A 199 -6.47 -15.80 -3.88
CA SER A 199 -6.57 -15.24 -2.53
C SER A 199 -5.20 -14.98 -1.90
N THR A 200 -4.23 -15.89 -2.08
CA THR A 200 -2.86 -15.72 -1.58
C THR A 200 -2.16 -14.55 -2.26
N GLN A 201 -2.32 -14.42 -3.58
CA GLN A 201 -1.77 -13.31 -4.35
C GLN A 201 -2.37 -11.97 -3.90
N LEU A 202 -3.69 -11.92 -3.72
CA LEU A 202 -4.37 -10.71 -3.22
C LEU A 202 -3.89 -10.31 -1.82
N ALA A 203 -3.65 -11.25 -0.92
CA ALA A 203 -3.08 -10.99 0.40
C ALA A 203 -1.69 -10.33 0.28
N ALA A 204 -0.83 -10.83 -0.59
CA ALA A 204 0.49 -10.27 -0.84
C ALA A 204 0.40 -8.84 -1.40
N GLN A 205 -0.51 -8.60 -2.33
CA GLN A 205 -0.75 -7.27 -2.91
C GLN A 205 -1.24 -6.26 -1.86
N ILE A 206 -2.19 -6.64 -1.01
CA ILE A 206 -2.65 -5.78 0.10
C ILE A 206 -1.47 -5.38 0.99
N ARG A 207 -0.61 -6.35 1.35
CA ARG A 207 0.58 -6.07 2.19
C ARG A 207 1.61 -5.20 1.49
N ALA A 208 1.84 -5.38 0.19
CA ALA A 208 2.73 -4.53 -0.60
C ALA A 208 2.25 -3.07 -0.64
N VAL A 209 0.94 -2.85 -0.84
CA VAL A 209 0.34 -1.50 -0.79
C VAL A 209 0.48 -0.89 0.60
N GLN A 210 0.22 -1.63 1.68
CA GLN A 210 0.40 -1.15 3.05
C GLN A 210 1.85 -0.72 3.34
N ALA A 211 2.83 -1.53 2.94
CA ALA A 211 4.25 -1.20 3.10
C ALA A 211 4.64 0.07 2.32
N SER A 212 4.08 0.25 1.11
CA SER A 212 4.24 1.47 0.32
C SER A 212 3.64 2.69 1.02
N ASP A 213 2.45 2.56 1.62
CA ASP A 213 1.78 3.64 2.36
C ASP A 213 2.55 4.04 3.61
N GLU A 214 3.09 3.07 4.34
CA GLU A 214 3.93 3.32 5.51
C GLU A 214 5.19 4.09 5.14
N THR A 215 5.86 3.69 4.04
CA THR A 215 7.01 4.40 3.49
C THR A 215 6.64 5.84 3.12
N THR A 216 5.51 6.03 2.43
CA THR A 216 5.00 7.36 2.05
C THR A 216 4.69 8.21 3.28
N CYS A 217 4.06 7.66 4.32
CA CYS A 217 3.80 8.34 5.58
C CYS A 217 5.10 8.80 6.27
N SER A 218 6.14 7.98 6.25
CA SER A 218 7.47 8.32 6.80
C SER A 218 8.12 9.46 6.02
N ARG A 219 8.02 9.46 4.69
CA ARG A 219 8.54 10.55 3.84
C ARG A 219 7.78 11.86 4.03
N LEU A 220 6.46 11.80 4.22
CA LEU A 220 5.66 12.98 4.57
C LEU A 220 6.04 13.55 5.94
N GLN A 221 6.44 12.71 6.89
CA GLN A 221 6.96 13.18 8.16
C GLN A 221 8.30 13.91 7.99
N ALA A 222 9.23 13.36 7.20
CA ALA A 222 10.49 14.02 6.87
C ALA A 222 10.26 15.39 6.19
N ALA A 223 9.32 15.49 5.25
CA ALA A 223 8.96 16.75 4.62
C ALA A 223 8.45 17.81 5.61
N ARG A 224 7.78 17.41 6.69
CA ARG A 224 7.42 18.32 7.80
C ARG A 224 8.65 18.85 8.55
N ASP A 225 9.68 18.05 8.68
CA ASP A 225 10.93 18.46 9.33
C ASP A 225 11.69 19.44 8.43
N VAL A 226 11.71 19.23 7.12
CA VAL A 226 12.20 20.23 6.14
C VAL A 226 11.47 21.56 6.27
N ARG A 227 10.13 21.55 6.43
CA ARG A 227 9.36 22.77 6.69
C ARG A 227 9.81 23.49 7.96
N ARG A 228 10.02 22.74 9.05
CA ARG A 228 10.49 23.33 10.30
C ARG A 228 11.84 23.99 10.10
N GLY A 229 12.78 23.32 9.43
CA GLY A 229 14.08 23.87 9.08
C GLY A 229 13.97 25.13 8.20
N ALA A 230 13.06 25.17 7.22
CA ALA A 230 12.83 26.34 6.39
C ALA A 230 12.30 27.54 7.20
N ARG A 231 11.45 27.32 8.20
CA ARG A 231 11.00 28.37 9.12
C ARG A 231 12.13 28.89 10.00
N GLU A 232 12.91 28.00 10.59
CA GLU A 232 14.07 28.36 11.41
C GLU A 232 15.08 29.19 10.60
N LEU A 233 15.31 28.77 9.34
CA LEU A 233 16.15 29.53 8.41
C LEU A 233 15.60 30.92 8.13
N ALA A 234 14.28 31.07 7.97
CA ALA A 234 13.65 32.38 7.78
C ALA A 234 13.84 33.29 9.00
N GLU A 235 13.70 32.78 10.21
CA GLU A 235 13.94 33.57 11.45
C GLU A 235 15.42 33.92 11.63
N GLN A 236 16.33 33.00 11.36
CA GLN A 236 17.76 33.24 11.37
C GLN A 236 18.16 34.34 10.36
N THR A 237 17.57 34.30 9.16
CA THR A 237 17.82 35.32 8.12
C THR A 237 17.43 36.72 8.60
N LYS A 238 16.36 36.88 9.38
CA LYS A 238 15.98 38.14 10.01
C LYS A 238 17.04 38.61 11.03
N ALA A 239 17.57 37.70 11.84
CA ALA A 239 18.61 38.02 12.82
C ALA A 239 19.93 38.42 12.14
N TYR A 240 20.30 37.74 11.05
CA TYR A 240 21.51 38.08 10.26
C TYR A 240 21.37 39.40 9.53
N ALA A 241 20.14 39.83 9.16
CA ALA A 241 19.90 41.15 8.62
C ALA A 241 20.35 42.29 9.57
N ALA A 242 20.32 42.02 10.87
CA ALA A 242 20.72 42.96 11.90
C ALA A 242 22.23 42.94 12.21
N ALA A 243 22.95 41.87 11.84
CA ALA A 243 24.34 41.61 12.27
C ALA A 243 25.40 41.78 11.17
N ASP A 244 25.03 41.88 9.90
CA ASP A 244 25.89 42.09 8.69
C ASP A 244 27.16 41.20 8.62
N ALA A 245 27.08 39.94 9.04
CA ALA A 245 28.19 39.01 9.10
C ALA A 245 28.22 38.02 7.92
N ASP A 246 29.29 38.00 7.13
CA ASP A 246 29.48 37.08 5.99
C ASP A 246 29.44 35.59 6.40
N SER A 247 29.90 35.27 7.62
CA SER A 247 29.85 33.91 8.18
C SER A 247 28.42 33.38 8.35
N ASP A 248 27.49 34.24 8.72
CA ASP A 248 26.09 33.91 8.95
C ASP A 248 25.34 33.70 7.62
N ARG A 249 25.71 34.46 6.60
CA ARG A 249 25.22 34.33 5.23
C ARG A 249 25.61 32.97 4.64
N GLN A 250 26.87 32.57 4.83
CA GLN A 250 27.38 31.27 4.38
C GLN A 250 26.67 30.09 5.09
N ARG A 251 26.43 30.21 6.40
CA ARG A 251 25.71 29.21 7.19
C ARG A 251 24.25 29.05 6.73
N ALA A 252 23.56 30.18 6.49
CA ALA A 252 22.18 30.17 5.98
C ALA A 252 22.11 29.55 4.59
N GLN A 253 23.07 29.81 3.70
CA GLN A 253 23.15 29.17 2.39
C GLN A 253 23.33 27.65 2.50
N GLN A 254 24.27 27.17 3.32
CA GLN A 254 24.50 25.75 3.54
C GLN A 254 23.25 25.05 4.10
N THR A 255 22.52 25.71 5.01
CA THR A 255 21.25 25.16 5.54
C THR A 255 20.19 25.05 4.45
N ALA A 256 20.04 26.06 3.60
CA ALA A 256 19.10 26.03 2.48
C ALA A 256 19.43 24.90 1.47
N GLU A 257 20.72 24.74 1.14
CA GLU A 257 21.19 23.67 0.25
C GLU A 257 20.92 22.28 0.85
N SER A 258 21.14 22.10 2.16
CA SER A 258 20.85 20.84 2.87
C SER A 258 19.35 20.51 2.84
N LEU A 259 18.47 21.49 3.11
CA LEU A 259 17.02 21.31 3.06
C LEU A 259 16.54 20.95 1.65
N LEU A 260 17.12 21.57 0.62
CA LEU A 260 16.78 21.25 -0.77
C LEU A 260 17.24 19.83 -1.18
N ALA A 261 18.41 19.40 -0.70
CA ALA A 261 18.90 18.04 -0.95
C ALA A 261 18.01 16.99 -0.28
N GLU A 262 17.61 17.23 0.98
CA GLU A 262 16.69 16.36 1.70
C GLU A 262 15.32 16.28 1.01
N LEU A 263 14.81 17.40 0.52
CA LEU A 263 13.54 17.45 -0.21
C LEU A 263 13.60 16.68 -1.53
N ALA A 264 14.72 16.79 -2.27
CA ALA A 264 14.95 16.04 -3.50
C ALA A 264 15.00 14.53 -3.26
N ASP A 265 15.62 14.06 -2.17
CA ASP A 265 15.64 12.66 -1.78
C ASP A 265 14.22 12.13 -1.47
N ILE A 266 13.42 12.93 -0.77
CA ILE A 266 12.02 12.62 -0.49
C ILE A 266 11.21 12.52 -1.80
N GLU A 267 11.35 13.49 -2.72
CA GLU A 267 10.67 13.52 -4.01
C GLU A 267 11.02 12.29 -4.86
N GLN A 268 12.30 11.95 -4.93
CA GLN A 268 12.77 10.75 -5.64
C GLN A 268 12.14 9.48 -5.06
N SER A 269 12.15 9.33 -3.73
CA SER A 269 11.57 8.18 -3.05
C SER A 269 10.07 8.04 -3.29
N LEU A 270 9.31 9.15 -3.31
CA LEU A 270 7.88 9.14 -3.62
C LEU A 270 7.63 8.74 -5.08
N SER A 271 8.44 9.24 -6.02
CA SER A 271 8.35 8.87 -7.44
C SER A 271 8.63 7.37 -7.67
N GLU A 272 9.57 6.80 -6.93
CA GLU A 272 9.87 5.35 -6.98
C GLU A 272 8.69 4.53 -6.44
N GLN A 273 8.05 4.95 -5.34
CA GLN A 273 6.86 4.29 -4.80
C GLN A 273 5.68 4.33 -5.78
N GLU A 274 5.49 5.44 -6.48
CA GLU A 274 4.46 5.54 -7.52
C GLU A 274 4.72 4.57 -8.68
N LYS A 275 5.98 4.43 -9.11
CA LYS A 275 6.34 3.47 -10.17
C LYS A 275 6.06 2.02 -9.76
N ILE A 276 6.37 1.64 -8.52
CA ILE A 276 6.07 0.32 -7.97
C ILE A 276 4.57 0.08 -8.01
N ARG A 277 3.75 1.00 -7.51
CA ARG A 277 2.28 0.89 -7.54
C ARG A 277 1.73 0.76 -8.96
N ARG A 278 2.24 1.54 -9.90
CA ARG A 278 1.80 1.45 -11.31
C ARG A 278 2.19 0.13 -11.96
N ALA A 279 3.36 -0.41 -11.63
CA ALA A 279 3.81 -1.71 -12.15
C ALA A 279 2.90 -2.84 -11.64
N GLU A 280 2.52 -2.84 -10.37
CA GLU A 280 1.57 -3.78 -9.79
C GLU A 280 0.19 -3.68 -10.45
N GLN A 281 -0.31 -2.45 -10.68
CA GLN A 281 -1.57 -2.21 -11.39
C GLN A 281 -1.55 -2.66 -12.85
N SER A 282 -0.39 -2.59 -13.52
CA SER A 282 -0.23 -2.98 -14.93
C SER A 282 -0.14 -4.50 -15.09
N ALA A 283 0.48 -5.18 -14.14
CA ALA A 283 0.55 -6.64 -14.11
C ALA A 283 -0.85 -7.27 -13.98
N GLU A 284 -1.78 -6.61 -13.28
CA GLU A 284 -3.16 -7.07 -13.11
C GLU A 284 -4.03 -6.87 -14.35
N ARG A 285 -3.76 -5.85 -15.17
CA ARG A 285 -4.53 -5.59 -16.41
C ARG A 285 -4.10 -6.44 -17.60
N GLY A 286 -2.99 -7.14 -17.48
CA GLY A 286 -2.41 -8.01 -18.52
C GLY A 286 -2.77 -9.49 -18.37
N VAL A 287 -3.59 -9.84 -17.36
CA VAL A 287 -4.21 -11.14 -17.15
C VAL A 287 -5.72 -11.01 -17.40
#